data_5f23d14a46896c62a52b3e339ab996df
#
_entry.id   5f23d14a46896c62a52b3e339ab996df
#
_cell.length_a   1.000
_cell.length_b   1.000
_cell.length_c   1.000
_cell.angle_alpha   90.00
_cell.angle_beta   90.00
_cell.angle_gamma   90.00
#
_symmetry.space_group_name_H-M   'P 1'
#
loop_
_entity.id
_entity.type
_entity.pdbx_description
1 polymer ?
#
loop_
_entity_poly.entity_id
_entity_poly.type
_entity_poly.pdbx_seq_one_letter_code
_entity_poly.pdbx_strand_id
1 'polypeptide(L)'
;SKPLPNEPIIATGEQLHQTLSERKILHVFYAGFATNWCVINRDYGLIATNQKGYNVVLLRDATTGVEFHDSVDQLTATEIAIREIETKYAWSALTTDFIQAGQNT
;
A
#
# COMPACT_ATOMS: atom_id res chain seq x y z
N SER A 1 -18.89 -1.75 0.58
CA SER A 1 -19.06 -3.02 -0.14
C SER A 1 -18.61 -4.19 0.72
N LYS A 2 -19.17 -5.33 0.48
CA LYS A 2 -18.81 -6.55 1.21
C LYS A 2 -17.63 -7.23 0.53
N PRO A 3 -16.71 -7.82 1.32
CA PRO A 3 -15.63 -8.59 0.72
C PRO A 3 -16.19 -9.84 0.02
N LEU A 4 -15.44 -10.31 -0.97
CA LEU A 4 -15.75 -11.58 -1.63
C LEU A 4 -15.50 -12.74 -0.66
N PRO A 5 -16.13 -13.93 -0.87
CA PRO A 5 -16.00 -15.03 0.07
C PRO A 5 -14.56 -15.48 0.35
N ASN A 6 -13.64 -15.30 -0.62
CA ASN A 6 -12.25 -15.72 -0.49
C ASN A 6 -11.32 -14.61 -0.01
N GLU A 7 -11.84 -13.41 0.18
CA GLU A 7 -11.01 -12.28 0.60
C GLU A 7 -10.84 -12.29 2.11
N PRO A 8 -9.62 -12.24 2.61
CA PRO A 8 -9.41 -12.14 4.05
C PRO A 8 -9.76 -10.75 4.55
N ILE A 9 -10.27 -10.68 5.78
CA ILE A 9 -10.51 -9.42 6.46
C ILE A 9 -9.42 -9.26 7.52
N ILE A 10 -8.66 -8.16 7.44
CA ILE A 10 -7.49 -7.94 8.28
C ILE A 10 -7.67 -6.64 9.05
N ALA A 11 -7.50 -6.71 10.35
CA ALA A 11 -7.58 -5.56 11.24
C ALA A 11 -6.26 -5.31 12.00
N THR A 12 -5.35 -6.27 12.01
CA THR A 12 -4.07 -6.15 12.73
C THR A 12 -2.91 -6.59 11.85
N GLY A 13 -1.70 -6.12 12.19
CA GLY A 13 -0.49 -6.53 11.49
C GLY A 13 -0.19 -8.00 11.66
N GLU A 14 -0.52 -8.57 12.81
CA GLU A 14 -0.34 -10.00 13.05
C GLU A 14 -1.23 -10.84 12.15
N GLN A 15 -2.49 -10.44 11.98
CA GLN A 15 -3.41 -11.12 11.07
C GLN A 15 -2.91 -11.04 9.63
N LEU A 16 -2.38 -9.89 9.22
CA LEU A 16 -1.81 -9.73 7.88
C LEU A 16 -0.62 -10.66 7.70
N HIS A 17 0.32 -10.65 8.63
CA HIS A 17 1.51 -11.48 8.56
C HIS A 17 1.14 -12.97 8.50
N GLN A 18 0.19 -13.41 9.32
CA GLN A 18 -0.29 -14.79 9.30
C GLN A 18 -0.87 -15.17 7.94
N THR A 19 -1.73 -14.31 7.38
CA THR A 19 -2.35 -14.55 6.08
C THR A 19 -1.31 -14.63 4.96
N LEU A 20 -0.36 -13.70 4.95
CA LEU A 20 0.70 -13.68 3.94
C LEU A 20 1.59 -14.91 4.04
N SER A 21 1.94 -15.31 5.26
CA SER A 21 2.78 -16.50 5.50
C SER A 21 2.09 -17.78 5.08
N GLU A 22 0.81 -17.95 5.42
CA GLU A 22 0.04 -19.12 5.05
C GLU A 22 -0.10 -19.26 3.54
N ARG A 23 -0.21 -18.15 2.83
CA ARG A 23 -0.36 -18.13 1.37
C ARG A 23 0.98 -18.05 0.65
N LYS A 24 2.10 -18.02 1.38
CA LYS A 24 3.46 -17.94 0.84
C LYS A 24 3.68 -16.73 -0.06
N ILE A 25 3.13 -15.58 0.35
CA ILE A 25 3.24 -14.32 -0.37
C ILE A 25 4.49 -13.58 0.10
N LEU A 26 5.31 -13.08 -0.83
CA LEU A 26 6.49 -12.26 -0.55
C LEU A 26 6.33 -10.82 -1.00
N HIS A 27 5.49 -10.56 -1.98
CA HIS A 27 5.30 -9.24 -2.56
C HIS A 27 3.93 -8.71 -2.18
N VAL A 28 3.89 -7.50 -1.64
CA VAL A 28 2.64 -6.88 -1.18
C VAL A 28 2.50 -5.52 -1.84
N PHE A 29 1.38 -5.31 -2.50
CA PHE A 29 1.08 -4.05 -3.16
C PHE A 29 0.08 -3.26 -2.33
N TYR A 30 0.37 -2.00 -2.12
CA TYR A 30 -0.48 -1.12 -1.33
C TYR A 30 -1.17 -0.09 -2.20
N ALA A 31 -2.45 0.12 -1.94
CA ALA A 31 -3.27 1.12 -2.58
C ALA A 31 -4.28 1.64 -1.56
N GLY A 32 -4.96 2.72 -1.86
CA GLY A 32 -6.07 3.22 -1.07
C GLY A 32 -5.76 4.53 -0.34
N PHE A 33 -6.57 4.82 0.65
CA PHE A 33 -6.56 6.05 1.45
C PHE A 33 -6.20 5.70 2.89
N ALA A 34 -5.38 6.44 3.56
CA ALA A 34 -4.69 7.64 3.12
C ALA A 34 -3.19 7.39 3.04
N THR A 35 -2.57 7.88 1.98
CA THR A 35 -1.14 7.69 1.71
C THR A 35 -0.26 8.09 2.90
N ASN A 36 -0.56 9.24 3.51
CA ASN A 36 0.24 9.80 4.60
C ASN A 36 -0.23 9.38 5.99
N TRP A 37 -1.26 8.56 6.10
CA TRP A 37 -1.79 8.10 7.39
C TRP A 37 -1.87 6.57 7.46
N CYS A 38 -3.01 5.98 7.09
CA CYS A 38 -3.28 4.56 7.29
C CYS A 38 -2.41 3.65 6.44
N VAL A 39 -2.10 4.06 5.21
CA VAL A 39 -1.30 3.26 4.30
C VAL A 39 0.09 2.99 4.86
N ILE A 40 0.70 3.98 5.50
CA ILE A 40 2.07 3.82 5.99
C ILE A 40 2.17 3.48 7.47
N ASN A 41 1.24 3.95 8.31
CA ASN A 41 1.46 3.95 9.76
C ASN A 41 0.71 2.88 10.55
N ARG A 42 -0.26 2.19 9.96
CA ARG A 42 -0.96 1.11 10.67
C ARG A 42 -0.03 -0.09 10.85
N ASP A 43 -0.33 -0.93 11.83
CA ASP A 43 0.46 -2.14 12.06
C ASP A 43 0.35 -3.16 10.93
N TYR A 44 -0.65 -3.03 10.07
CA TYR A 44 -0.76 -3.76 8.81
C TYR A 44 -0.39 -2.89 7.60
N GLY A 45 0.17 -1.71 7.86
CA GLY A 45 0.56 -0.76 6.83
C GLY A 45 1.92 -1.07 6.22
N LEU A 46 2.36 -0.14 5.37
CA LEU A 46 3.52 -0.33 4.51
C LEU A 46 4.82 -0.44 5.31
N ILE A 47 5.03 0.43 6.30
CA ILE A 47 6.27 0.41 7.09
C ILE A 47 6.40 -0.89 7.88
N ALA A 48 5.35 -1.26 8.61
CA ALA A 48 5.39 -2.46 9.44
C ALA A 48 5.58 -3.72 8.60
N THR A 49 4.92 -3.80 7.46
CA THR A 49 5.05 -4.93 6.54
C THR A 49 6.45 -5.02 5.94
N ASN A 50 7.02 -3.87 5.56
CA ASN A 50 8.41 -3.81 5.09
C ASN A 50 9.39 -4.29 6.16
N GLN A 51 9.18 -3.91 7.41
CA GLN A 51 10.04 -4.33 8.52
C GLN A 51 10.00 -5.83 8.78
N LYS A 52 8.92 -6.50 8.40
CA LYS A 52 8.82 -7.96 8.52
C LYS A 52 9.45 -8.72 7.36
N GLY A 53 10.07 -8.02 6.42
CA GLY A 53 10.83 -8.63 5.34
C GLY A 53 10.07 -8.85 4.05
N TYR A 54 8.84 -8.37 3.94
CA TYR A 54 8.10 -8.45 2.67
C TYR A 54 8.60 -7.40 1.68
N ASN A 55 8.50 -7.72 0.41
CA ASN A 55 8.75 -6.76 -0.66
C ASN A 55 7.49 -5.92 -0.85
N VAL A 56 7.60 -4.64 -0.58
CA VAL A 56 6.44 -3.74 -0.55
C VAL A 56 6.50 -2.78 -1.73
N VAL A 57 5.40 -2.68 -2.46
CA VAL A 57 5.26 -1.77 -3.60
C VAL A 57 4.02 -0.92 -3.41
N LEU A 58 4.18 0.40 -3.51
CA LEU A 58 3.05 1.33 -3.49
C LEU A 58 2.56 1.55 -4.91
N LEU A 59 1.27 1.40 -5.15
CA LEU A 59 0.63 1.79 -6.40
C LEU A 59 0.33 3.29 -6.32
N ARG A 60 1.25 4.11 -6.82
CA ARG A 60 1.26 5.56 -6.56
C ARG A 60 0.10 6.31 -7.23
N ASP A 61 -0.51 5.76 -8.25
CA ASP A 61 -1.69 6.34 -8.88
C ASP A 61 -3.01 5.79 -8.30
N ALA A 62 -2.93 4.91 -7.33
CA ALA A 62 -4.11 4.33 -6.67
C ALA A 62 -4.14 4.68 -5.19
N THR A 63 -3.50 5.77 -4.80
CA THR A 63 -3.50 6.24 -3.41
C THR A 63 -3.63 7.76 -3.38
N THR A 64 -4.27 8.26 -2.34
CA THR A 64 -4.42 9.69 -2.09
C THR A 64 -4.23 9.93 -0.59
N GLY A 65 -3.49 10.97 -0.26
CA GLY A 65 -3.29 11.37 1.13
C GLY A 65 -4.41 12.28 1.63
N VAL A 66 -4.34 12.61 2.91
CA VAL A 66 -5.17 13.66 3.49
C VAL A 66 -4.60 15.00 3.03
N GLU A 67 -5.43 15.77 2.34
CA GLU A 67 -5.06 17.09 1.81
C GLU A 67 -5.84 18.19 2.54
N PHE A 68 -5.29 19.38 2.51
CA PHE A 68 -5.97 20.57 3.03
C PHE A 68 -6.40 21.47 1.88
N HIS A 69 -7.19 22.51 2.19
CA HIS A 69 -7.73 23.39 1.15
C HIS A 69 -6.64 24.09 0.32
N ASP A 70 -5.45 24.25 0.89
CA ASP A 70 -4.32 24.90 0.22
C ASP A 70 -3.38 23.91 -0.49
N SER A 71 -3.61 22.63 -0.40
CA SER A 71 -2.76 21.61 -1.01
C SER A 71 -3.50 20.69 -1.98
N VAL A 72 -4.84 20.66 -1.94
CA VAL A 72 -5.65 19.67 -2.62
C VAL A 72 -5.56 19.79 -4.15
N ASP A 73 -5.42 20.98 -4.70
CA ASP A 73 -5.43 21.19 -6.15
C ASP A 73 -4.27 20.46 -6.84
N GLN A 74 -3.11 20.40 -6.19
CA GLN A 74 -1.93 19.74 -6.75
C GLN A 74 -1.55 18.48 -5.98
N LEU A 75 -2.37 18.05 -5.04
CA LEU A 75 -2.13 16.87 -4.21
C LEU A 75 -0.75 16.92 -3.56
N THR A 76 -0.38 18.08 -3.01
CA THR A 76 0.97 18.31 -2.49
C THR A 76 1.31 17.36 -1.34
N ALA A 77 0.40 17.16 -0.39
CA ALA A 77 0.64 16.26 0.74
C ALA A 77 0.78 14.81 0.27
N THR A 78 -0.02 14.41 -0.72
CA THR A 78 0.05 13.08 -1.31
C THR A 78 1.41 12.86 -1.98
N GLU A 79 1.87 13.82 -2.78
CA GLU A 79 3.16 13.73 -3.47
C GLU A 79 4.33 13.67 -2.50
N ILE A 80 4.29 14.45 -1.43
CA ILE A 80 5.34 14.41 -0.40
C ILE A 80 5.37 13.03 0.26
N ALA A 81 4.21 12.49 0.60
CA ALA A 81 4.12 11.16 1.23
C ALA A 81 4.67 10.07 0.30
N ILE A 82 4.32 10.12 -1.00
CA ILE A 82 4.82 9.15 -1.97
C ILE A 82 6.35 9.21 -2.06
N ARG A 83 6.93 10.41 -2.13
CA ARG A 83 8.39 10.56 -2.18
C ARG A 83 9.07 10.03 -0.94
N GLU A 84 8.49 10.24 0.22
CA GLU A 84 9.04 9.70 1.46
C GLU A 84 9.02 8.17 1.45
N ILE A 85 7.91 7.59 1.00
CA ILE A 85 7.78 6.14 0.88
C ILE A 85 8.84 5.58 -0.07
N GLU A 86 9.00 6.20 -1.24
CA GLU A 86 9.98 5.76 -2.24
C GLU A 86 11.41 5.87 -1.74
N THR A 87 11.69 6.86 -0.90
CA THR A 87 13.04 7.09 -0.38
C THR A 87 13.41 6.10 0.72
N LYS A 88 12.45 5.73 1.57
CA LYS A 88 12.76 5.03 2.83
C LYS A 88 12.21 3.62 2.94
N TYR A 89 11.07 3.32 2.31
CA TYR A 89 10.31 2.14 2.70
C TYR A 89 9.99 1.16 1.60
N ALA A 90 9.74 1.62 0.37
CA ALA A 90 9.15 0.75 -0.64
C ALA A 90 9.46 1.23 -2.05
N TRP A 91 9.29 0.33 -3.01
CA TRP A 91 9.21 0.67 -4.41
C TRP A 91 7.85 1.29 -4.71
N SER A 92 7.71 1.94 -5.85
CA SER A 92 6.41 2.38 -6.34
C SER A 92 6.22 1.95 -7.79
N ALA A 93 4.97 1.80 -8.19
CA ALA A 93 4.61 1.42 -9.55
C ALA A 93 3.29 2.07 -9.93
N LEU A 94 3.00 2.08 -11.22
CA LEU A 94 1.69 2.49 -11.72
C LEU A 94 0.77 1.28 -11.78
N THR A 95 -0.53 1.50 -11.65
CA THR A 95 -1.52 0.42 -11.77
C THR A 95 -1.44 -0.28 -13.12
N THR A 96 -1.12 0.46 -14.19
CA THR A 96 -0.95 -0.13 -15.53
C THR A 96 0.19 -1.14 -15.56
N ASP A 97 1.30 -0.84 -14.91
CA ASP A 97 2.44 -1.76 -14.82
C ASP A 97 2.08 -3.03 -14.05
N PHE A 98 1.33 -2.85 -12.96
CA PHE A 98 0.85 -3.95 -12.15
C PHE A 98 -0.07 -4.88 -12.94
N ILE A 99 -1.01 -4.30 -13.68
CA ILE A 99 -1.95 -5.05 -14.51
C ILE A 99 -1.20 -5.82 -15.60
N GLN A 100 -0.25 -5.17 -16.29
CA GLN A 100 0.55 -5.83 -17.31
C GLN A 100 1.36 -6.99 -16.76
N ALA A 101 1.98 -6.82 -15.61
CA ALA A 101 2.74 -7.89 -14.97
C ALA A 101 1.84 -9.10 -14.66
N GLY A 102 0.63 -8.85 -14.17
CA GLY A 102 -0.36 -9.90 -13.91
C GLY A 102 -0.80 -10.63 -15.17
N GLN A 103 -0.92 -9.92 -16.29
CA GLN A 103 -1.33 -10.52 -17.56
C GLN A 103 -0.23 -11.39 -18.17
N ASN A 104 1.02 -11.14 -17.82
CA ASN A 104 2.17 -11.86 -18.38
C ASN A 104 2.57 -13.10 -17.56
N THR A 105 1.82 -13.39 -16.51
CA THR A 105 2.07 -14.60 -15.69
C THR A 105 1.03 -15.73 -15.94
#